data_80672a797c25b1b6968e2f53c0658005
#
_entry.id   80672a797c25b1b6968e2f53c0658005
#
_cell.length_a   1.000
_cell.length_b   1.000
_cell.length_c   1.000
_cell.angle_alpha   90.00
_cell.angle_beta   90.00
_cell.angle_gamma   90.00
#
_symmetry.space_group_name_H-M   'P 1'
#
loop_
_entity.id
_entity.type
_entity.pdbx_description
1 polymer ?
#
loop_
_entity_poly.entity_id
_entity_poly.type
_entity_poly.pdbx_seq_one_letter_code
_entity_poly.pdbx_strand_id
1 'polypeptide(L)'
;NSNYWKKGDVSSITISQKVDQVVSEPAAIDIVAISRYEDNVYVPGPFNKMHCFPLSHFIGNNSITRFNINFSVPVNAEQYLKLLYGDNWKKPVERWQHKNYKSISLD
;
A
#
# COMPACT_ATOMS: atom_id res chain seq x y z
N ASN A 1 -14.01 11.32 -13.08
CA ASN A 1 -14.87 10.20 -12.77
C ASN A 1 -15.18 10.16 -11.28
N SER A 2 -16.46 10.00 -10.92
CA SER A 2 -16.95 10.02 -9.53
C SER A 2 -16.42 8.88 -8.67
N ASN A 3 -15.82 7.84 -9.26
CA ASN A 3 -15.29 6.68 -8.55
C ASN A 3 -13.83 6.82 -8.12
N TYR A 4 -13.20 7.92 -8.48
CA TYR A 4 -11.79 8.19 -8.14
C TYR A 4 -11.69 9.26 -7.07
N TRP A 5 -10.50 9.34 -6.47
CA TRP A 5 -10.16 10.38 -5.52
C TRP A 5 -10.26 11.76 -6.15
N LYS A 6 -10.78 12.70 -5.39
CA LYS A 6 -10.89 14.10 -5.80
C LYS A 6 -9.93 14.96 -4.99
N LYS A 7 -9.58 16.11 -5.52
CA LYS A 7 -8.80 17.09 -4.78
C LYS A 7 -9.50 17.44 -3.46
N GLY A 8 -8.79 17.30 -2.35
CA GLY A 8 -9.33 17.52 -1.02
C GLY A 8 -9.74 16.26 -0.27
N ASP A 9 -9.81 15.11 -0.94
CA ASP A 9 -10.04 13.83 -0.24
C ASP A 9 -8.82 13.45 0.61
N VAL A 10 -9.09 12.90 1.79
CA VAL A 10 -8.03 12.37 2.64
C VAL A 10 -7.62 11.01 2.11
N SER A 11 -6.41 10.91 1.60
CA SER A 11 -5.87 9.66 1.03
C SER A 11 -5.09 8.83 2.02
N SER A 12 -4.47 9.44 3.02
CA SER A 12 -3.72 8.72 4.04
C SER A 12 -3.63 9.51 5.33
N ILE A 13 -3.41 8.78 6.42
CA ILE A 13 -3.15 9.34 7.74
C ILE A 13 -1.90 8.66 8.26
N THR A 14 -0.92 9.45 8.69
CA THR A 14 0.30 8.93 9.30
C THR A 14 0.26 9.15 10.80
N ILE A 15 0.46 8.08 11.57
CA ILE A 15 0.61 8.13 13.02
C ILE A 15 2.07 7.88 13.30
N SER A 16 2.77 8.89 13.83
CA SER A 16 4.19 8.80 14.12
C SER A 16 4.48 8.96 15.60
N GLN A 17 5.57 8.35 16.03
CA GLN A 17 6.04 8.49 17.40
C GLN A 17 6.51 9.92 17.65
N LYS A 18 5.99 10.54 18.73
CA LYS A 18 6.52 11.81 19.19
C LYS A 18 7.85 11.56 19.89
N VAL A 19 8.89 12.26 19.47
CA VAL A 19 10.22 12.15 20.06
C VAL A 19 10.71 13.52 20.51
N ASP A 20 11.25 13.58 21.73
CA ASP A 20 11.83 14.81 22.29
C ASP A 20 13.32 14.93 21.97
N GLN A 21 13.91 13.87 21.43
CA GLN A 21 15.30 13.84 20.99
C GLN A 21 15.37 13.50 19.51
N VAL A 22 16.44 13.93 18.86
CA VAL A 22 16.68 13.62 17.46
C VAL A 22 16.93 12.11 17.33
N VAL A 23 15.99 11.41 16.69
CA VAL A 23 16.18 10.03 16.25
C VAL A 23 16.14 10.03 14.74
N SER A 24 16.99 9.19 14.12
CA SER A 24 17.09 9.14 12.66
C SER A 24 15.82 8.64 11.99
N GLU A 25 15.12 7.71 12.62
CA GLU A 25 13.92 7.07 12.06
C GLU A 25 12.90 6.78 13.16
N PRO A 26 11.99 7.73 13.47
CA PRO A 26 10.92 7.45 14.41
C PRO A 26 9.94 6.43 13.83
N ALA A 27 9.37 5.60 14.70
CA ALA A 27 8.34 4.66 14.29
C ALA A 27 7.09 5.39 13.77
N ALA A 28 6.55 4.91 12.67
CA ALA A 28 5.35 5.48 12.06
C ALA A 28 4.45 4.38 11.50
N ILE A 29 3.14 4.65 11.49
CA ILE A 29 2.14 3.81 10.85
C ILE A 29 1.38 4.66 9.86
N ASP A 30 1.29 4.20 8.61
CA ASP A 30 0.47 4.82 7.59
C ASP A 30 -0.83 4.05 7.40
N ILE A 31 -1.94 4.76 7.46
CA ILE A 31 -3.25 4.23 7.13
C ILE A 31 -3.64 4.86 5.79
N VAL A 32 -3.72 4.03 4.76
CA VAL A 32 -3.98 4.48 3.39
C VAL A 32 -5.38 4.05 2.98
N ALA A 33 -6.17 5.00 2.47
CA ALA A 33 -7.48 4.70 1.93
C ALA A 33 -7.36 4.17 0.50
N ILE A 34 -8.09 3.12 0.20
CA ILE A 34 -8.13 2.52 -1.14
C ILE A 34 -9.55 2.58 -1.69
N SER A 35 -9.67 2.70 -3.00
CA SER A 35 -10.96 2.70 -3.70
C SER A 35 -11.10 1.47 -4.55
N ARG A 36 -12.29 0.87 -4.54
CA ARG A 36 -12.62 -0.21 -5.43
C ARG A 36 -13.47 0.30 -6.58
N TYR A 37 -13.13 -0.11 -7.79
CA TYR A 37 -13.97 0.09 -8.96
C TYR A 37 -13.88 -1.14 -9.86
N GLU A 38 -15.02 -1.82 -10.05
CA GLU A 38 -15.10 -3.10 -10.77
C GLU A 38 -14.12 -4.13 -10.17
N ASP A 39 -13.23 -4.67 -10.98
CA ASP A 39 -12.28 -5.70 -10.56
C ASP A 39 -10.90 -5.15 -10.17
N ASN A 40 -10.83 -3.85 -9.93
CA ASN A 40 -9.58 -3.18 -9.57
C ASN A 40 -9.68 -2.42 -8.27
N VAL A 41 -8.52 -2.24 -7.65
CA VAL A 41 -8.33 -1.41 -6.47
C VAL A 41 -7.36 -0.29 -6.83
N TYR A 42 -7.68 0.92 -6.39
CA TYR A 42 -6.89 2.11 -6.65
C TYR A 42 -6.33 2.65 -5.35
N VAL A 43 -5.02 2.81 -5.31
CA VAL A 43 -4.26 3.28 -4.15
C VAL A 43 -3.61 4.61 -4.52
N PRO A 44 -3.81 5.67 -3.71
CA PRO A 44 -3.17 6.95 -3.97
C PRO A 44 -1.65 6.84 -3.99
N GLY A 45 -1.03 7.44 -4.97
CA GLY A 45 0.42 7.54 -5.10
C GLY A 45 0.88 9.00 -5.17
N PRO A 46 2.18 9.23 -5.27
CA PRO A 46 2.72 10.58 -5.42
C PRO A 46 2.40 11.19 -6.80
N PHE A 47 2.53 12.51 -6.89
CA PHE A 47 2.39 13.26 -8.15
C PHE A 47 1.02 13.12 -8.83
N ASN A 48 -0.06 13.14 -8.07
CA ASN A 48 -1.42 12.98 -8.58
C ASN A 48 -1.62 11.69 -9.38
N LYS A 49 -1.01 10.62 -8.95
CA LYS A 49 -1.19 9.31 -9.57
C LYS A 49 -1.96 8.36 -8.67
N MET A 50 -2.71 7.49 -9.30
CA MET A 50 -3.36 6.35 -8.66
C MET A 50 -2.69 5.08 -9.14
N HIS A 51 -2.26 4.25 -8.20
CA HIS A 51 -1.75 2.92 -8.54
C HIS A 51 -2.91 1.94 -8.61
N CYS A 52 -2.92 1.14 -9.65
CA CYS A 52 -3.99 0.19 -9.93
C CYS A 52 -3.51 -1.23 -9.68
N PHE A 53 -4.28 -1.97 -8.88
CA PHE A 53 -3.99 -3.37 -8.57
C PHE A 53 -5.25 -4.22 -8.79
N PRO A 54 -5.10 -5.50 -9.14
CA PRO A 54 -6.24 -6.41 -9.19
C PRO A 54 -6.94 -6.53 -7.83
N LEU A 55 -8.28 -6.51 -7.83
CA LEU A 55 -9.05 -6.72 -6.62
C LEU A 55 -8.70 -8.04 -5.91
N SER A 56 -8.38 -9.07 -6.69
CA SER A 56 -8.00 -10.38 -6.16
C SER A 56 -6.80 -10.36 -5.21
N HIS A 57 -5.97 -9.31 -5.27
CA HIS A 57 -4.84 -9.15 -4.35
C HIS A 57 -5.26 -8.67 -2.95
N PHE A 58 -6.50 -8.20 -2.78
CA PHE A 58 -6.96 -7.54 -1.56
C PHE A 58 -8.14 -8.22 -0.89
N ILE A 59 -8.64 -9.31 -1.46
CA ILE A 59 -9.81 -10.02 -0.94
C ILE A 59 -9.41 -11.31 -0.23
N GLY A 60 -10.35 -11.81 0.57
CA GLY A 60 -10.16 -13.01 1.37
C GLY A 60 -9.30 -12.73 2.61
N ASN A 61 -9.27 -13.72 3.48
CA ASN A 61 -8.53 -13.62 4.72
C ASN A 61 -7.66 -14.85 4.92
N ASN A 62 -6.40 -14.61 5.18
CA ASN A 62 -5.46 -15.58 5.70
C ASN A 62 -4.88 -15.01 6.99
N SER A 63 -4.20 -15.82 7.77
CA SER A 63 -3.66 -15.40 9.06
C SER A 63 -2.15 -15.64 9.11
N ILE A 64 -1.42 -14.65 9.60
CA ILE A 64 -0.01 -14.79 9.94
C ILE A 64 0.19 -14.40 11.39
N THR A 65 1.15 -15.07 12.06
CA THR A 65 1.48 -14.79 13.45
C THR A 65 2.88 -14.23 13.54
N ARG A 66 3.00 -13.08 14.21
CA ARG A 66 4.28 -12.44 14.54
C ARG A 66 4.20 -11.86 15.94
N PHE A 67 5.24 -12.05 16.73
CA PHE A 67 5.32 -11.55 18.11
C PHE A 67 4.11 -11.97 18.97
N ASN A 68 3.64 -13.21 18.79
CA ASN A 68 2.43 -13.75 19.44
C ASN A 68 1.13 -13.00 19.10
N ILE A 69 1.13 -12.25 18.01
CA ILE A 69 -0.05 -11.52 17.51
C ILE A 69 -0.47 -12.12 16.17
N ASN A 70 -1.75 -12.39 16.01
CA ASN A 70 -2.33 -12.83 14.75
C ASN A 70 -2.75 -11.64 13.90
N PHE A 71 -2.26 -11.60 12.68
CA PHE A 71 -2.62 -10.57 11.69
C PHE A 71 -3.43 -11.21 10.58
N SER A 72 -4.51 -10.54 10.20
CA SER A 72 -5.28 -10.90 9.01
C SER A 72 -4.62 -10.29 7.77
N VAL A 73 -4.41 -11.11 6.75
CA VAL A 73 -3.82 -10.67 5.48
C VAL A 73 -4.67 -11.21 4.32
N PRO A 74 -4.63 -10.56 3.15
CA PRO A 74 -5.32 -11.08 1.96
C PRO A 74 -4.80 -12.47 1.57
N VAL A 75 -5.66 -13.29 0.99
CA VAL A 75 -5.29 -14.65 0.54
C VAL A 75 -4.17 -14.60 -0.51
N ASN A 76 -4.21 -13.61 -1.41
CA ASN A 76 -3.24 -13.46 -2.49
C ASN A 76 -2.17 -12.40 -2.18
N ALA A 77 -1.77 -12.26 -0.93
CA ALA A 77 -0.78 -11.25 -0.51
C ALA A 77 0.57 -11.40 -1.23
N GLU A 78 1.00 -12.63 -1.51
CA GLU A 78 2.26 -12.85 -2.25
C GLU A 78 2.22 -12.30 -3.67
N GLN A 79 1.09 -12.43 -4.36
CA GLN A 79 0.91 -11.89 -5.71
C GLN A 79 0.99 -10.36 -5.69
N TYR A 80 0.40 -9.73 -4.69
CA TYR A 80 0.52 -8.30 -4.49
C TYR A 80 1.99 -7.87 -4.28
N LEU A 81 2.71 -8.57 -3.42
CA LEU A 81 4.12 -8.27 -3.13
C LEU A 81 5.00 -8.47 -4.35
N LYS A 82 4.74 -9.49 -5.16
CA LYS A 82 5.48 -9.70 -6.42
C LYS A 82 5.22 -8.58 -7.42
N LEU A 83 3.98 -8.13 -7.54
CA LEU A 83 3.64 -7.01 -8.43
C LEU A 83 4.31 -5.73 -7.97
N LEU A 84 4.33 -5.47 -6.66
CA LEU A 84 4.86 -4.25 -6.08
C LEU A 84 6.39 -4.21 -6.08
N TYR A 85 7.05 -5.30 -5.71
CA TYR A 85 8.48 -5.37 -5.49
C TYR A 85 9.26 -6.22 -6.51
N GLY A 86 8.57 -6.99 -7.35
CA GLY A 86 9.18 -7.94 -8.27
C GLY A 86 9.31 -9.35 -7.69
N ASP A 87 9.81 -10.27 -8.52
CA ASP A 87 9.88 -11.69 -8.14
C ASP A 87 10.80 -11.95 -6.93
N ASN A 88 11.80 -11.10 -6.74
CA ASN A 88 12.74 -11.20 -5.64
C ASN A 88 12.30 -10.44 -4.38
N TRP A 89 11.01 -10.25 -4.18
CA TRP A 89 10.45 -9.44 -3.10
C TRP A 89 10.90 -9.87 -1.69
N LYS A 90 11.31 -11.13 -1.51
CA LYS A 90 11.80 -11.63 -0.23
C LYS A 90 13.22 -11.17 0.11
N LYS A 91 13.96 -10.65 -0.88
CA LYS A 91 15.31 -10.13 -0.65
C LYS A 91 15.27 -8.64 -0.40
N PRO A 92 15.76 -8.17 0.75
CA PRO A 92 15.89 -6.73 0.98
C PRO A 92 16.79 -6.08 -0.07
N VAL A 93 16.39 -4.90 -0.54
CA VAL A 93 17.18 -4.10 -1.47
C VAL A 93 17.42 -2.73 -0.87
N GLU A 94 18.58 -2.15 -1.16
CA GLU A 94 18.96 -0.84 -0.64
C GLU A 94 18.11 0.29 -1.22
N ARG A 95 17.80 0.19 -2.52
CA ARG A 95 16.92 1.14 -3.22
C ARG A 95 15.85 0.39 -3.96
N TRP A 96 14.62 0.63 -3.55
CA TRP A 96 13.47 0.02 -4.16
C TRP A 96 12.79 0.99 -5.14
N GLN A 97 12.29 0.45 -6.26
CA GLN A 97 11.55 1.21 -7.27
C GLN A 97 10.27 0.49 -7.64
N HIS A 98 9.18 1.23 -7.78
CA HIS A 98 7.93 0.71 -8.31
C HIS A 98 8.10 0.40 -9.79
N LYS A 99 7.96 -0.86 -10.21
CA LYS A 99 8.23 -1.27 -11.59
C LYS A 99 7.08 -1.95 -12.31
N ASN A 100 6.26 -2.70 -11.61
CA ASN A 100 5.42 -3.70 -12.26
C ASN A 100 3.92 -3.41 -12.18
N TYR A 101 3.50 -2.32 -11.58
CA TYR A 101 2.10 -1.99 -11.47
C TYR A 101 1.74 -0.75 -12.30
N LYS A 102 0.47 -0.71 -12.66
CA LYS A 102 -0.08 0.35 -13.49
C LYS A 102 -0.38 1.60 -12.65
N SER A 103 -0.05 2.76 -13.20
CA SER A 103 -0.40 4.06 -12.61
C SER A 103 -1.29 4.84 -13.55
N ILE A 104 -2.22 5.60 -12.98
CA ILE A 104 -3.13 6.47 -13.69
C ILE A 104 -2.93 7.89 -13.18
N SER A 105 -2.80 8.86 -14.09
CA SER A 105 -2.75 10.26 -13.72
C SER A 105 -4.16 10.79 -13.45
N LEU A 106 -4.28 11.65 -12.43
CA LEU A 106 -5.53 12.33 -12.10
C LEU A 106 -5.60 13.75 -12.73
N ASP A 107 -4.58 14.14 -13.42
CA ASP A 107 -4.51 15.46 -14.09
C ASP A 107 -5.35 15.50 -15.37
#